data_875089891a6f1f7a29bdf72008d5c007
#
_entry.id   875089891a6f1f7a29bdf72008d5c007
#
_cell.length_a   1.000
_cell.length_b   1.000
_cell.length_c   1.000
_cell.angle_alpha   90.00
_cell.angle_beta   90.00
_cell.angle_gamma   90.00
#
_symmetry.space_group_name_H-M   'P 1'
#
loop_
_entity.id
_entity.type
_entity.pdbx_description
1 polymer ?
#
loop_
_entity_poly.entity_id
_entity_poly.type
_entity_poly.pdbx_seq_one_letter_code
_entity_poly.pdbx_strand_id
1 'polypeptide(L)'
;MRFRQILAFAKKDLIEFSREYEALFWVIVFPIIFLAIAVALWTPSNGQIIIVKIGVVYNDSTISLYQFNATTITDILSKIEVKNKSVFNIYEYKNVSSGLKSLRKGDIDTLIVFPEKFSQNLTYGFTAFFDIYVGGDIQRRQIVKAMVTQFFLEFSDILAINRTEISLKFLSYYGIEKYFEKANISMEMIRAYWYGIARPLNFTVKEILPETLSTRESIIGWHTLSMIGVQILYTGLFIGALALVTEKETGTLRRILSAPVNPWNILIGKTLGGFIETGISILITIIVGIFVFGAKIVWNPFNPAHLLLIPLLILGELSTIGIGLIISIFAKSARGASGIASAIAWPLMMLTGIVLPKWLLPPEFEILSYILPLSQIIDITKNIVVWNKGLDAILPVFPQLIISNITIYIIGLICYKTAYKKMLLT
;
A
#
# COMPACT_ATOMS: atom_id res chain seq x y z
N MET A 1 39.47 -18.92 -22.75
CA MET A 1 38.67 -18.39 -23.88
C MET A 1 37.23 -18.08 -23.50
N ARG A 2 36.50 -18.99 -22.83
CA ARG A 2 35.05 -18.79 -22.47
C ARG A 2 34.79 -17.54 -21.61
N PHE A 3 35.57 -17.27 -20.59
CA PHE A 3 35.35 -16.12 -19.69
C PHE A 3 35.47 -14.75 -20.36
N ARG A 4 36.47 -14.57 -21.26
CA ARG A 4 36.62 -13.35 -22.04
C ARG A 4 35.45 -13.08 -22.98
N GLN A 5 34.83 -14.13 -23.53
CA GLN A 5 33.64 -14.00 -24.38
C GLN A 5 32.41 -13.53 -23.55
N ILE A 6 32.22 -14.10 -22.38
CA ILE A 6 31.12 -13.71 -21.46
C ILE A 6 31.25 -12.23 -21.06
N LEU A 7 32.47 -11.80 -20.66
CA LEU A 7 32.73 -10.39 -20.32
C LEU A 7 32.52 -9.45 -21.52
N ALA A 8 32.89 -9.88 -22.73
CA ALA A 8 32.65 -9.08 -23.94
C ALA A 8 31.19 -8.86 -24.22
N PHE A 9 30.35 -9.90 -24.03
CA PHE A 9 28.88 -9.77 -24.16
C PHE A 9 28.31 -8.87 -23.04
N ALA A 10 28.71 -9.05 -21.80
CA ALA A 10 28.25 -8.19 -20.70
C ALA A 10 28.62 -6.71 -20.95
N LYS A 11 29.85 -6.44 -21.38
CA LYS A 11 30.29 -5.08 -21.73
C LYS A 11 29.48 -4.50 -22.90
N LYS A 12 29.24 -5.31 -23.95
CA LYS A 12 28.41 -4.89 -25.09
C LYS A 12 27.01 -4.50 -24.62
N ASP A 13 26.38 -5.34 -23.82
CA ASP A 13 25.02 -5.14 -23.32
C ASP A 13 24.92 -3.85 -22.49
N LEU A 14 25.87 -3.61 -21.57
CA LEU A 14 25.95 -2.37 -20.79
C LEU A 14 26.09 -1.11 -21.67
N ILE A 15 26.89 -1.19 -22.73
CA ILE A 15 27.02 -0.06 -23.67
C ILE A 15 25.73 0.16 -24.47
N GLU A 16 25.08 -0.91 -24.92
CA GLU A 16 23.79 -0.84 -25.61
C GLU A 16 22.73 -0.24 -24.67
N PHE A 17 22.58 -0.75 -23.45
CA PHE A 17 21.69 -0.22 -22.44
C PHE A 17 21.90 1.29 -22.18
N SER A 18 23.16 1.73 -22.04
CA SER A 18 23.44 3.16 -21.80
C SER A 18 23.04 4.08 -22.95
N ARG A 19 22.76 3.53 -24.14
CA ARG A 19 22.34 4.27 -25.34
C ARG A 19 20.87 4.11 -25.69
N GLU A 20 20.18 3.18 -25.04
CA GLU A 20 18.75 2.92 -25.27
C GLU A 20 17.91 3.75 -24.28
N TYR A 21 17.42 4.91 -24.73
CA TYR A 21 16.59 5.82 -23.90
C TYR A 21 15.34 5.13 -23.34
N GLU A 22 14.76 4.20 -24.08
CA GLU A 22 13.56 3.48 -23.65
C GLU A 22 13.85 2.52 -22.49
N ALA A 23 14.97 1.80 -22.53
CA ALA A 23 15.43 0.93 -21.45
C ALA A 23 15.83 1.76 -20.20
N LEU A 24 16.60 2.85 -20.40
CA LEU A 24 16.97 3.77 -19.31
C LEU A 24 15.71 4.37 -18.62
N PHE A 25 14.69 4.72 -19.41
CA PHE A 25 13.45 5.23 -18.84
C PHE A 25 12.79 4.20 -17.92
N TRP A 26 12.57 2.98 -18.41
CA TRP A 26 11.84 1.96 -17.62
C TRP A 26 12.61 1.44 -16.42
N VAL A 27 13.93 1.36 -16.51
CA VAL A 27 14.79 0.78 -15.46
C VAL A 27 15.23 1.80 -14.42
N ILE A 28 15.48 3.05 -14.81
CA ILE A 28 15.99 4.09 -13.91
C ILE A 28 14.96 5.19 -13.65
N VAL A 29 14.43 5.82 -14.70
CA VAL A 29 13.60 7.02 -14.57
C VAL A 29 12.23 6.68 -14.02
N PHE A 30 11.59 5.65 -14.55
CA PHE A 30 10.25 5.23 -14.13
C PHE A 30 10.15 4.85 -12.65
N PRO A 31 11.04 4.03 -12.06
CA PRO A 31 11.02 3.74 -10.64
C PRO A 31 11.16 5.00 -9.76
N ILE A 32 11.97 5.97 -10.18
CA ILE A 32 12.14 7.25 -9.45
C ILE A 32 10.88 8.09 -9.52
N ILE A 33 10.28 8.22 -10.70
CA ILE A 33 8.99 8.94 -10.86
C ILE A 33 7.92 8.25 -10.03
N PHE A 34 7.85 6.91 -10.09
CA PHE A 34 6.86 6.15 -9.35
C PHE A 34 7.08 6.25 -7.84
N LEU A 35 8.33 6.27 -7.38
CA LEU A 35 8.67 6.55 -5.98
C LEU A 35 8.18 7.95 -5.56
N ALA A 36 8.41 8.98 -6.39
CA ALA A 36 7.92 10.33 -6.11
C ALA A 36 6.39 10.36 -5.97
N ILE A 37 5.68 9.69 -6.88
CA ILE A 37 4.22 9.57 -6.84
C ILE A 37 3.78 8.79 -5.59
N ALA A 38 4.44 7.68 -5.27
CA ALA A 38 4.13 6.87 -4.09
C ALA A 38 4.33 7.67 -2.80
N VAL A 39 5.44 8.41 -2.69
CA VAL A 39 5.70 9.30 -1.55
C VAL A 39 4.64 10.39 -1.45
N ALA A 40 4.24 11.00 -2.56
CA ALA A 40 3.24 12.07 -2.58
C ALA A 40 1.84 11.58 -2.18
N LEU A 41 1.45 10.37 -2.62
CA LEU A 41 0.09 9.85 -2.42
C LEU A 41 -0.08 9.07 -1.11
N TRP A 42 0.92 8.28 -0.71
CA TRP A 42 0.79 7.31 0.39
C TRP A 42 1.61 7.65 1.64
N THR A 43 2.51 8.64 1.54
CA THR A 43 3.18 9.11 2.75
C THR A 43 2.33 10.19 3.40
N PRO A 44 2.00 10.05 4.70
CA PRO A 44 1.24 11.09 5.40
C PRO A 44 1.92 12.45 5.22
N SER A 45 1.26 13.36 4.51
CA SER A 45 1.77 14.71 4.38
C SER A 45 1.58 15.42 5.73
N ASN A 46 2.66 15.97 6.28
CA ASN A 46 2.58 16.78 7.49
C ASN A 46 1.67 17.99 7.23
N GLY A 47 0.35 17.80 7.41
CA GLY A 47 -0.61 18.89 7.49
C GLY A 47 -1.64 19.05 6.39
N GLN A 48 -1.85 18.09 5.49
CA GLN A 48 -3.08 18.10 4.69
C GLN A 48 -4.26 17.76 5.60
N ILE A 49 -5.08 18.77 5.88
CA ILE A 49 -6.34 18.60 6.61
C ILE A 49 -7.38 18.14 5.58
N ILE A 50 -7.94 16.97 5.80
CA ILE A 50 -9.07 16.51 5.00
C ILE A 50 -10.29 17.28 5.48
N ILE A 51 -10.78 18.19 4.65
CA ILE A 51 -12.03 18.90 4.92
C ILE A 51 -13.18 18.03 4.47
N VAL A 52 -14.08 17.72 5.41
CA VAL A 52 -15.29 16.92 5.19
C VAL A 52 -16.49 17.85 5.07
N LYS A 53 -17.22 17.76 3.97
CA LYS A 53 -18.45 18.50 3.74
C LYS A 53 -19.64 17.72 4.25
N ILE A 54 -20.29 18.23 5.29
CA ILE A 54 -21.42 17.57 5.96
C ILE A 54 -22.72 18.29 5.60
N GLY A 55 -23.64 17.58 4.95
CA GLY A 55 -25.03 18.02 4.84
C GLY A 55 -25.81 17.68 6.10
N VAL A 56 -26.72 18.55 6.52
CA VAL A 56 -27.57 18.30 7.70
C VAL A 56 -29.02 18.58 7.35
N VAL A 57 -29.90 17.71 7.83
CA VAL A 57 -31.36 17.88 7.76
C VAL A 57 -31.93 17.80 9.16
N TYR A 58 -32.64 18.84 9.57
CA TYR A 58 -33.31 18.89 10.86
C TYR A 58 -34.81 18.62 10.67
N ASN A 59 -35.26 17.39 10.92
CA ASN A 59 -36.66 17.04 11.00
C ASN A 59 -37.20 17.14 12.42
N ASP A 60 -36.38 17.68 13.35
CA ASP A 60 -36.67 17.74 14.77
C ASP A 60 -37.53 18.96 15.10
N SER A 61 -38.80 18.73 15.36
CA SER A 61 -39.76 19.76 15.77
C SER A 61 -39.50 20.32 17.18
N THR A 62 -38.64 19.63 17.97
CA THR A 62 -38.35 20.02 19.35
C THR A 62 -37.02 20.78 19.48
N ILE A 63 -36.38 21.12 18.38
CA ILE A 63 -35.02 21.71 18.34
C ILE A 63 -34.95 23.06 19.10
N SER A 64 -36.01 23.89 19.00
CA SER A 64 -36.10 25.19 19.64
C SER A 64 -36.52 25.13 21.11
N LEU A 65 -36.95 23.97 21.61
CA LEU A 65 -37.45 23.81 22.97
C LEU A 65 -36.34 23.48 23.99
N TYR A 66 -35.19 23.03 23.49
CA TYR A 66 -34.11 22.53 24.34
C TYR A 66 -32.79 23.26 24.04
N GLN A 67 -32.08 23.60 25.11
CA GLN A 67 -30.78 24.28 25.01
C GLN A 67 -29.70 23.39 24.40
N PHE A 68 -29.78 22.07 24.68
CA PHE A 68 -28.89 21.06 24.10
C PHE A 68 -29.68 20.26 23.05
N ASN A 69 -29.43 20.53 21.79
CA ASN A 69 -30.23 20.06 20.65
C ASN A 69 -29.37 19.69 19.44
N ALA A 70 -30.00 19.30 18.34
CA ALA A 70 -29.30 18.89 17.12
C ALA A 70 -28.39 19.99 16.54
N THR A 71 -28.79 21.27 16.63
CA THR A 71 -27.92 22.38 16.14
C THR A 71 -26.69 22.59 17.01
N THR A 72 -26.79 22.36 18.34
CA THR A 72 -25.64 22.41 19.23
C THR A 72 -24.56 21.39 18.83
N ILE A 73 -24.98 20.17 18.41
CA ILE A 73 -24.05 19.14 17.95
C ILE A 73 -23.35 19.57 16.66
N THR A 74 -24.08 20.10 15.72
CA THR A 74 -23.50 20.57 14.44
C THR A 74 -22.62 21.80 14.62
N ASP A 75 -22.93 22.67 15.56
CA ASP A 75 -22.07 23.79 15.95
C ASP A 75 -20.74 23.29 16.55
N ILE A 76 -20.78 22.28 17.42
CA ILE A 76 -19.57 21.65 17.96
C ILE A 76 -18.74 21.03 16.82
N LEU A 77 -19.37 20.31 15.90
CA LEU A 77 -18.70 19.76 14.72
C LEU A 77 -17.99 20.84 13.87
N SER A 78 -18.69 21.96 13.62
CA SER A 78 -18.16 23.05 12.82
C SER A 78 -16.94 23.76 13.44
N LYS A 79 -16.83 23.71 14.78
CA LYS A 79 -15.75 24.33 15.56
C LYS A 79 -14.52 23.44 15.74
N ILE A 80 -14.54 22.20 15.22
CA ILE A 80 -13.39 21.31 15.26
C ILE A 80 -12.36 21.82 14.24
N GLU A 81 -11.26 22.32 14.74
CA GLU A 81 -10.17 22.87 13.95
C GLU A 81 -8.88 22.09 14.16
N VAL A 82 -8.14 21.89 13.07
CA VAL A 82 -6.77 21.39 13.09
C VAL A 82 -5.91 22.44 12.38
N LYS A 83 -4.89 22.94 13.07
CA LYS A 83 -4.01 24.01 12.55
C LYS A 83 -4.79 25.24 12.05
N ASN A 84 -5.76 25.72 12.82
CA ASN A 84 -6.62 26.88 12.50
C ASN A 84 -7.46 26.73 11.22
N LYS A 85 -7.79 25.51 10.82
CA LYS A 85 -8.73 25.24 9.71
C LYS A 85 -9.81 24.28 10.20
N SER A 86 -11.06 24.64 9.91
CA SER A 86 -12.19 23.76 10.21
C SER A 86 -12.08 22.45 9.43
N VAL A 87 -12.26 21.33 10.14
CA VAL A 87 -12.25 19.97 9.57
C VAL A 87 -13.58 19.64 8.94
N PHE A 88 -14.69 20.19 9.48
CA PHE A 88 -16.03 19.90 9.06
C PHE A 88 -16.75 21.17 8.58
N ASN A 89 -17.16 21.18 7.32
CA ASN A 89 -17.97 22.25 6.75
C ASN A 89 -19.45 21.80 6.70
N ILE A 90 -20.32 22.53 7.40
CA ILE A 90 -21.74 22.19 7.55
C ILE A 90 -22.58 22.89 6.49
N TYR A 91 -23.48 22.16 5.83
CA TYR A 91 -24.44 22.64 4.83
C TYR A 91 -25.86 22.17 5.20
N GLU A 92 -26.78 23.08 5.40
CA GLU A 92 -28.15 22.75 5.75
C GLU A 92 -29.01 22.47 4.51
N TYR A 93 -29.84 21.43 4.61
CA TYR A 93 -30.80 21.06 3.58
C TYR A 93 -32.21 21.02 4.15
N LYS A 94 -33.18 21.49 3.34
CA LYS A 94 -34.58 21.57 3.74
C LYS A 94 -35.26 20.19 3.92
N ASN A 95 -34.80 19.19 3.18
CA ASN A 95 -35.35 17.84 3.24
C ASN A 95 -34.30 16.79 2.85
N VAL A 96 -34.54 15.55 3.24
CA VAL A 96 -33.65 14.41 3.01
C VAL A 96 -33.39 14.17 1.52
N SER A 97 -34.42 14.35 0.66
CA SER A 97 -34.28 14.12 -0.78
C SER A 97 -33.28 15.07 -1.44
N SER A 98 -33.28 16.35 -1.05
CA SER A 98 -32.33 17.33 -1.55
C SER A 98 -30.90 17.03 -1.07
N GLY A 99 -30.72 16.65 0.19
CA GLY A 99 -29.45 16.22 0.76
C GLY A 99 -28.88 14.97 0.07
N LEU A 100 -29.72 13.95 -0.13
CA LEU A 100 -29.30 12.73 -0.84
C LEU A 100 -28.93 12.99 -2.31
N LYS A 101 -29.62 13.94 -2.96
CA LYS A 101 -29.27 14.36 -4.32
C LYS A 101 -27.88 15.00 -4.38
N SER A 102 -27.56 15.88 -3.45
CA SER A 102 -26.24 16.51 -3.34
C SER A 102 -25.17 15.49 -2.94
N LEU A 103 -25.49 14.53 -2.07
CA LEU A 103 -24.59 13.44 -1.70
C LEU A 103 -24.21 12.57 -2.92
N ARG A 104 -25.20 12.22 -3.76
CA ARG A 104 -24.99 11.44 -5.00
C ARG A 104 -24.18 12.22 -6.06
N LYS A 105 -24.28 13.54 -6.07
CA LYS A 105 -23.51 14.40 -6.98
C LYS A 105 -22.07 14.64 -6.49
N GLY A 106 -21.76 14.31 -5.21
CA GLY A 106 -20.46 14.60 -4.60
C GLY A 106 -20.29 16.07 -4.13
N ASP A 107 -21.39 16.83 -4.04
CA ASP A 107 -21.36 18.19 -3.51
C ASP A 107 -21.06 18.19 -2.01
N ILE A 108 -21.51 17.12 -1.30
CA ILE A 108 -21.23 16.83 0.11
C ILE A 108 -20.70 15.41 0.26
N ASP A 109 -19.94 15.16 1.33
CA ASP A 109 -19.30 13.87 1.62
C ASP A 109 -20.18 12.98 2.50
N THR A 110 -20.99 13.58 3.38
CA THR A 110 -21.92 12.88 4.27
C THR A 110 -23.16 13.71 4.50
N LEU A 111 -24.27 13.04 4.81
CA LEU A 111 -25.55 13.66 5.18
C LEU A 111 -26.01 13.10 6.52
N ILE A 112 -26.23 13.97 7.48
CA ILE A 112 -26.77 13.63 8.80
C ILE A 112 -28.23 14.06 8.84
N VAL A 113 -29.11 13.16 9.25
CA VAL A 113 -30.54 13.42 9.36
C VAL A 113 -30.99 13.24 10.81
N PHE A 114 -31.36 14.33 11.45
CA PHE A 114 -31.92 14.31 12.80
C PHE A 114 -33.42 14.13 12.73
N PRO A 115 -33.97 13.02 13.27
CA PRO A 115 -35.42 12.74 13.22
C PRO A 115 -36.22 13.59 14.21
N GLU A 116 -37.52 13.48 14.13
CA GLU A 116 -38.48 14.10 15.06
C GLU A 116 -38.16 13.71 16.52
N LYS A 117 -38.25 14.67 17.44
CA LYS A 117 -37.99 14.50 18.88
C LYS A 117 -36.55 14.09 19.24
N PHE A 118 -35.58 14.23 18.33
CA PHE A 118 -34.17 13.95 18.62
C PHE A 118 -33.66 14.74 19.82
N SER A 119 -33.87 16.06 19.83
CA SER A 119 -33.43 16.96 20.91
C SER A 119 -34.12 16.66 22.22
N GLN A 120 -35.42 16.28 22.17
CA GLN A 120 -36.17 15.87 23.35
C GLN A 120 -35.56 14.60 23.98
N ASN A 121 -35.34 13.57 23.18
CA ASN A 121 -34.74 12.31 23.64
C ASN A 121 -33.36 12.53 24.21
N LEU A 122 -32.56 13.35 23.54
CA LEU A 122 -31.19 13.68 23.97
C LEU A 122 -31.22 14.37 25.33
N THR A 123 -32.12 15.33 25.56
CA THR A 123 -32.21 16.10 26.79
C THR A 123 -32.73 15.25 27.95
N TYR A 124 -33.71 14.41 27.73
CA TYR A 124 -34.30 13.56 28.80
C TYR A 124 -33.47 12.29 29.10
N GLY A 125 -32.32 12.10 28.43
CA GLY A 125 -31.46 10.95 28.70
C GLY A 125 -31.90 9.66 28.00
N PHE A 126 -32.89 9.72 27.10
CA PHE A 126 -33.25 8.60 26.26
C PHE A 126 -32.22 8.43 25.11
N THR A 127 -32.24 7.25 24.49
CA THR A 127 -31.44 7.00 23.29
C THR A 127 -31.94 7.86 22.13
N ALA A 128 -31.11 8.73 21.59
CA ALA A 128 -31.43 9.55 20.44
C ALA A 128 -30.83 8.90 19.19
N PHE A 129 -31.72 8.43 18.30
CA PHE A 129 -31.32 7.82 17.03
C PHE A 129 -31.22 8.90 15.95
N PHE A 130 -30.33 8.71 15.01
CA PHE A 130 -30.20 9.53 13.80
C PHE A 130 -29.48 8.75 12.70
N ASP A 131 -29.67 9.18 11.45
CA ASP A 131 -29.11 8.50 10.30
C ASP A 131 -27.93 9.28 9.74
N ILE A 132 -26.87 8.55 9.38
CA ILE A 132 -25.69 9.08 8.72
C ILE A 132 -25.56 8.38 7.37
N TYR A 133 -25.70 9.12 6.28
CA TYR A 133 -25.47 8.65 4.92
C TYR A 133 -24.11 9.13 4.44
N VAL A 134 -23.24 8.22 4.00
CA VAL A 134 -21.87 8.55 3.55
C VAL A 134 -21.77 8.31 2.05
N GLY A 135 -21.31 9.33 1.32
CA GLY A 135 -21.09 9.32 -0.13
C GLY A 135 -19.63 9.37 -0.52
N GLY A 136 -19.37 9.64 -1.80
CA GLY A 136 -18.04 9.76 -2.36
C GLY A 136 -17.48 8.46 -2.96
N ASP A 137 -16.28 8.54 -3.54
CA ASP A 137 -15.55 7.37 -4.01
C ASP A 137 -15.15 6.42 -2.86
N ILE A 138 -14.69 5.23 -3.21
CA ILE A 138 -14.44 4.15 -2.24
C ILE A 138 -13.45 4.59 -1.14
N GLN A 139 -12.38 5.31 -1.49
CA GLN A 139 -11.33 5.71 -0.54
C GLN A 139 -11.82 6.87 0.35
N ARG A 140 -12.38 7.92 -0.25
CA ARG A 140 -12.89 9.07 0.48
C ARG A 140 -14.02 8.69 1.42
N ARG A 141 -14.92 7.80 0.98
CA ARG A 141 -16.03 7.28 1.80
C ARG A 141 -15.56 6.59 3.08
N GLN A 142 -14.49 5.76 3.02
CA GLN A 142 -13.96 5.09 4.20
C GLN A 142 -13.35 6.09 5.19
N ILE A 143 -12.62 7.08 4.71
CA ILE A 143 -12.03 8.13 5.55
C ILE A 143 -13.12 8.96 6.22
N VAL A 144 -14.09 9.44 5.45
CA VAL A 144 -15.22 10.24 5.96
C VAL A 144 -16.05 9.46 6.99
N LYS A 145 -16.35 8.18 6.67
CA LYS A 145 -17.05 7.28 7.59
C LYS A 145 -16.28 7.16 8.92
N ALA A 146 -14.96 6.91 8.86
CA ALA A 146 -14.14 6.78 10.05
C ALA A 146 -14.15 8.08 10.88
N MET A 147 -13.93 9.24 10.25
CA MET A 147 -13.89 10.53 10.95
C MET A 147 -15.22 10.87 11.62
N VAL A 148 -16.32 10.72 10.90
CA VAL A 148 -17.68 11.04 11.43
C VAL A 148 -18.10 10.05 12.52
N THR A 149 -17.81 8.74 12.33
CA THR A 149 -18.11 7.73 13.34
C THR A 149 -17.29 7.97 14.61
N GLN A 150 -16.00 8.26 14.48
CA GLN A 150 -15.13 8.54 15.62
C GLN A 150 -15.61 9.75 16.42
N PHE A 151 -16.01 10.83 15.74
CA PHE A 151 -16.58 12.00 16.40
C PHE A 151 -17.80 11.63 17.24
N PHE A 152 -18.76 10.90 16.66
CA PHE A 152 -20.00 10.56 17.39
C PHE A 152 -19.75 9.58 18.53
N LEU A 153 -18.77 8.70 18.41
CA LEU A 153 -18.37 7.83 19.53
C LEU A 153 -17.80 8.65 20.69
N GLU A 154 -16.85 9.53 20.42
CA GLU A 154 -16.26 10.41 21.45
C GLU A 154 -17.29 11.35 22.05
N PHE A 155 -18.17 11.90 21.21
CA PHE A 155 -19.25 12.75 21.67
C PHE A 155 -20.24 11.99 22.57
N SER A 156 -20.59 10.77 22.22
CA SER A 156 -21.43 9.89 23.04
C SER A 156 -20.80 9.61 24.42
N ASP A 157 -19.48 9.46 24.47
CA ASP A 157 -18.72 9.26 25.70
C ASP A 157 -18.77 10.48 26.61
N ILE A 158 -18.56 11.67 26.05
CA ILE A 158 -18.66 12.94 26.77
C ILE A 158 -20.06 13.10 27.36
N LEU A 159 -21.09 12.76 26.58
CA LEU A 159 -22.48 12.78 27.04
C LEU A 159 -22.73 11.79 28.19
N ALA A 160 -22.22 10.57 28.07
CA ALA A 160 -22.36 9.55 29.12
C ALA A 160 -21.71 10.00 30.44
N ILE A 161 -20.50 10.59 30.37
CA ILE A 161 -19.81 11.14 31.53
C ILE A 161 -20.62 12.27 32.16
N ASN A 162 -21.07 13.25 31.36
CA ASN A 162 -21.86 14.39 31.86
C ASN A 162 -23.18 13.96 32.48
N ARG A 163 -23.89 13.01 31.88
CA ARG A 163 -25.12 12.46 32.44
C ARG A 163 -24.88 11.74 33.77
N THR A 164 -23.80 10.99 33.86
CA THR A 164 -23.39 10.32 35.10
C THR A 164 -23.12 11.34 36.21
N GLU A 165 -22.38 12.40 35.91
CA GLU A 165 -22.08 13.46 36.89
C GLU A 165 -23.33 14.21 37.35
N ILE A 166 -24.26 14.51 36.43
CA ILE A 166 -25.55 15.14 36.78
C ILE A 166 -26.37 14.20 37.68
N SER A 167 -26.42 12.91 37.37
CA SER A 167 -27.15 11.92 38.19
C SER A 167 -26.55 11.80 39.59
N LEU A 168 -25.20 11.82 39.71
CA LEU A 168 -24.54 11.77 41.00
C LEU A 168 -24.80 13.04 41.82
N LYS A 169 -24.76 14.22 41.20
CA LYS A 169 -25.13 15.50 41.88
C LYS A 169 -26.55 15.48 42.37
N PHE A 170 -27.49 14.91 41.62
CA PHE A 170 -28.89 14.75 42.04
C PHE A 170 -29.00 13.81 43.24
N LEU A 171 -28.30 12.66 43.22
CA LEU A 171 -28.27 11.76 44.39
C LEU A 171 -27.73 12.43 45.66
N SER A 172 -26.65 13.22 45.52
CA SER A 172 -26.06 13.96 46.62
C SER A 172 -26.99 15.05 47.14
N TYR A 173 -27.63 15.82 46.23
CA TYR A 173 -28.60 16.88 46.59
C TYR A 173 -29.76 16.38 47.46
N TYR A 174 -30.29 15.19 47.14
CA TYR A 174 -31.38 14.57 47.93
C TYR A 174 -30.89 13.73 49.10
N GLY A 175 -29.56 13.73 49.40
CA GLY A 175 -28.98 12.99 50.51
C GLY A 175 -29.07 11.48 50.40
N ILE A 176 -29.35 10.97 49.17
CA ILE A 176 -29.49 9.53 48.90
C ILE A 176 -28.13 8.82 49.07
N GLU A 177 -27.00 9.51 48.93
CA GLU A 177 -25.64 8.98 49.15
C GLU A 177 -25.48 8.36 50.54
N LYS A 178 -26.13 8.93 51.59
CA LYS A 178 -26.08 8.40 52.95
C LYS A 178 -26.67 6.99 53.10
N TYR A 179 -27.62 6.63 52.24
CA TYR A 179 -28.18 5.27 52.20
C TYR A 179 -27.19 4.30 51.55
N PHE A 180 -26.47 4.73 50.54
CA PHE A 180 -25.46 3.92 49.88
C PHE A 180 -24.22 3.72 50.81
N GLU A 181 -23.79 4.75 51.53
CA GLU A 181 -22.73 4.62 52.54
C GLU A 181 -23.09 3.61 53.61
N LYS A 182 -24.33 3.63 54.13
CA LYS A 182 -24.83 2.63 55.07
C LYS A 182 -24.81 1.21 54.52
N ALA A 183 -24.97 1.08 53.21
CA ALA A 183 -24.92 -0.20 52.47
C ALA A 183 -23.50 -0.58 52.08
N ASN A 184 -22.46 0.18 52.50
CA ASN A 184 -21.07 -0.02 52.14
C ASN A 184 -20.79 0.11 50.62
N ILE A 185 -21.59 0.94 49.92
CA ILE A 185 -21.46 1.22 48.48
C ILE A 185 -20.81 2.60 48.33
N SER A 186 -19.61 2.63 47.77
CA SER A 186 -18.89 3.90 47.54
C SER A 186 -19.48 4.69 46.37
N MET A 187 -19.33 6.04 46.40
CA MET A 187 -19.74 6.90 45.27
C MET A 187 -18.98 6.55 43.98
N GLU A 188 -17.77 6.01 44.06
CA GLU A 188 -17.03 5.49 42.90
C GLU A 188 -17.71 4.29 42.26
N MET A 189 -18.23 3.36 43.10
CA MET A 189 -19.00 2.20 42.59
C MET A 189 -20.28 2.66 41.92
N ILE A 190 -20.98 3.63 42.46
CA ILE A 190 -22.18 4.21 41.87
C ILE A 190 -21.87 4.89 40.54
N ARG A 191 -20.79 5.68 40.48
CA ARG A 191 -20.31 6.32 39.25
C ARG A 191 -19.98 5.27 38.19
N ALA A 192 -19.23 4.25 38.54
CA ALA A 192 -18.86 3.15 37.62
C ALA A 192 -20.09 2.41 37.12
N TYR A 193 -21.09 2.17 37.98
CA TYR A 193 -22.35 1.53 37.63
C TYR A 193 -23.16 2.36 36.60
N TRP A 194 -23.36 3.65 36.88
CA TRP A 194 -24.09 4.54 35.96
C TRP A 194 -23.37 4.73 34.66
N TYR A 195 -22.03 4.87 34.68
CA TYR A 195 -21.23 4.94 33.48
C TYR A 195 -21.30 3.63 32.67
N GLY A 196 -21.28 2.48 33.34
CA GLY A 196 -21.43 1.17 32.72
C GLY A 196 -22.80 0.96 32.09
N ILE A 197 -23.88 1.50 32.69
CA ILE A 197 -25.22 1.49 32.08
C ILE A 197 -25.25 2.37 30.81
N ALA A 198 -24.65 3.56 30.87
CA ALA A 198 -24.60 4.48 29.75
C ALA A 198 -23.71 3.96 28.59
N ARG A 199 -22.67 3.20 28.95
CA ARG A 199 -21.73 2.60 28.00
C ARG A 199 -21.29 1.21 28.48
N PRO A 200 -22.03 0.14 28.16
CA PRO A 200 -21.77 -1.20 28.70
C PRO A 200 -20.45 -1.82 28.20
N LEU A 201 -19.92 -1.37 27.06
CA LEU A 201 -18.63 -1.81 26.50
C LEU A 201 -17.70 -0.61 26.33
N ASN A 202 -16.53 -0.69 26.93
CA ASN A 202 -15.47 0.28 26.75
C ASN A 202 -14.21 -0.47 26.24
N PHE A 203 -13.69 -0.05 25.09
CA PHE A 203 -12.46 -0.63 24.53
C PHE A 203 -11.55 0.47 24.01
N THR A 204 -10.27 0.23 24.11
CA THR A 204 -9.26 1.10 23.52
C THR A 204 -8.62 0.37 22.36
N VAL A 205 -8.67 0.95 21.20
CA VAL A 205 -7.92 0.45 20.03
C VAL A 205 -6.50 1.01 20.13
N LYS A 206 -5.52 0.10 20.24
CA LYS A 206 -4.10 0.47 20.21
C LYS A 206 -3.55 0.04 18.86
N GLU A 207 -3.10 0.98 18.06
CA GLU A 207 -2.39 0.69 16.82
C GLU A 207 -0.94 0.34 17.16
N ILE A 208 -0.51 -0.87 16.79
CA ILE A 208 0.86 -1.32 16.92
C ILE A 208 1.45 -1.38 15.51
N LEU A 209 2.21 -0.37 15.16
CA LEU A 209 2.98 -0.36 13.93
C LEU A 209 4.31 -1.09 14.14
N PRO A 210 4.85 -1.78 13.12
CA PRO A 210 6.23 -2.24 13.16
C PRO A 210 7.17 -1.05 13.41
N GLU A 211 8.20 -1.23 14.24
CA GLU A 211 9.17 -0.15 14.52
C GLU A 211 9.74 0.47 13.25
N THR A 212 9.91 -0.35 12.23
CA THR A 212 10.41 0.01 10.92
C THR A 212 9.43 0.80 10.05
N LEU A 213 8.15 0.92 10.43
CA LEU A 213 7.12 1.70 9.72
C LEU A 213 6.47 2.79 10.61
N SER A 214 7.04 3.06 11.76
CA SER A 214 6.50 4.01 12.74
C SER A 214 6.67 5.48 12.35
N THR A 215 7.55 5.79 11.40
CA THR A 215 7.86 7.16 10.98
C THR A 215 7.61 7.37 9.49
N ARG A 216 7.43 8.63 9.09
CA ARG A 216 7.30 9.01 7.69
C ARG A 216 8.49 8.54 6.85
N GLU A 217 9.71 8.72 7.38
CA GLU A 217 10.96 8.33 6.72
C GLU A 217 11.02 6.82 6.49
N SER A 218 10.46 6.03 7.41
CA SER A 218 10.36 4.58 7.29
C SER A 218 9.35 4.15 6.21
N ILE A 219 8.23 4.86 6.08
CA ILE A 219 7.25 4.61 5.02
C ILE A 219 7.85 4.93 3.65
N ILE A 220 8.62 6.03 3.55
CA ILE A 220 9.35 6.36 2.32
C ILE A 220 10.39 5.26 2.01
N GLY A 221 11.10 4.77 3.03
CA GLY A 221 12.02 3.64 2.92
C GLY A 221 11.35 2.39 2.36
N TRP A 222 10.16 2.07 2.87
CA TRP A 222 9.34 0.97 2.34
C TRP A 222 9.02 1.11 0.85
N HIS A 223 8.58 2.29 0.40
CA HIS A 223 8.32 2.54 -1.01
C HIS A 223 9.60 2.48 -1.85
N THR A 224 10.72 2.99 -1.33
CA THR A 224 12.03 2.88 -1.98
C THR A 224 12.43 1.42 -2.21
N LEU A 225 12.26 0.55 -1.21
CA LEU A 225 12.50 -0.89 -1.33
C LEU A 225 11.53 -1.57 -2.31
N SER A 226 10.28 -1.13 -2.36
CA SER A 226 9.30 -1.65 -3.34
C SER A 226 9.74 -1.36 -4.79
N MET A 227 10.39 -0.22 -5.04
CA MET A 227 10.91 0.11 -6.38
C MET A 227 12.03 -0.83 -6.83
N ILE A 228 12.77 -1.45 -5.92
CA ILE A 228 13.73 -2.51 -6.26
C ILE A 228 13.02 -3.68 -6.96
N GLY A 229 11.83 -4.06 -6.48
CA GLY A 229 11.03 -5.09 -7.13
C GLY A 229 10.59 -4.71 -8.55
N VAL A 230 10.25 -3.43 -8.77
CA VAL A 230 9.93 -2.91 -10.11
C VAL A 230 11.14 -3.04 -11.04
N GLN A 231 12.32 -2.65 -10.57
CA GLN A 231 13.56 -2.70 -11.35
C GLN A 231 13.91 -4.13 -11.75
N ILE A 232 13.90 -5.07 -10.82
CA ILE A 232 14.14 -6.49 -11.08
C ILE A 232 13.14 -7.03 -12.11
N LEU A 233 11.86 -6.65 -11.98
CA LEU A 233 10.83 -7.09 -12.91
C LEU A 233 11.10 -6.60 -14.34
N TYR A 234 11.30 -5.30 -14.51
CA TYR A 234 11.50 -4.72 -15.82
C TYR A 234 12.82 -5.15 -16.44
N THR A 235 13.93 -5.03 -15.72
CA THR A 235 15.26 -5.41 -16.24
C THR A 235 15.28 -6.87 -16.65
N GLY A 236 14.82 -7.79 -15.79
CA GLY A 236 14.82 -9.21 -16.11
C GLY A 236 13.93 -9.57 -17.28
N LEU A 237 12.72 -8.98 -17.38
CA LEU A 237 11.84 -9.20 -18.54
C LEU A 237 12.45 -8.70 -19.83
N PHE A 238 13.06 -7.51 -19.84
CA PHE A 238 13.68 -6.94 -21.04
C PHE A 238 14.90 -7.74 -21.47
N ILE A 239 15.81 -8.09 -20.54
CA ILE A 239 16.99 -8.92 -20.84
C ILE A 239 16.58 -10.24 -21.48
N GLY A 240 15.60 -10.93 -20.88
CA GLY A 240 15.12 -12.20 -21.41
C GLY A 240 14.42 -12.05 -22.76
N ALA A 241 13.52 -11.08 -22.90
CA ALA A 241 12.75 -10.88 -24.13
C ALA A 241 13.62 -10.45 -25.32
N LEU A 242 14.66 -9.65 -25.06
CA LEU A 242 15.56 -9.13 -26.07
C LEU A 242 16.80 -10.03 -26.33
N ALA A 243 16.99 -11.10 -25.54
CA ALA A 243 18.22 -11.90 -25.52
C ALA A 243 18.69 -12.38 -26.92
N LEU A 244 17.77 -12.75 -27.82
CA LEU A 244 18.06 -13.20 -29.17
C LEU A 244 17.56 -12.24 -30.25
N VAL A 245 16.49 -11.55 -29.99
CA VAL A 245 15.77 -10.76 -31.02
C VAL A 245 16.63 -9.59 -31.47
N THR A 246 17.28 -8.89 -30.56
CA THR A 246 18.20 -7.77 -30.87
C THR A 246 19.38 -8.24 -31.73
N GLU A 247 19.99 -9.38 -31.40
CA GLU A 247 21.12 -9.92 -32.15
C GLU A 247 20.70 -10.34 -33.57
N LYS A 248 19.47 -10.77 -33.75
CA LYS A 248 18.89 -11.10 -35.07
C LYS A 248 18.69 -9.84 -35.91
N GLU A 249 18.04 -8.80 -35.37
CA GLU A 249 17.74 -7.55 -36.08
C GLU A 249 18.99 -6.78 -36.48
N THR A 250 19.99 -6.74 -35.61
CA THR A 250 21.27 -6.06 -35.89
C THR A 250 22.20 -6.84 -36.82
N GLY A 251 21.79 -8.08 -37.21
CA GLY A 251 22.60 -8.98 -38.05
C GLY A 251 23.85 -9.53 -37.34
N THR A 252 24.05 -9.18 -36.04
CA THR A 252 25.15 -9.67 -35.20
C THR A 252 25.05 -11.17 -34.96
N LEU A 253 23.83 -11.72 -34.94
CA LEU A 253 23.63 -13.15 -34.76
C LEU A 253 24.37 -13.98 -35.83
N ARG A 254 24.34 -13.58 -37.12
CA ARG A 254 25.06 -14.27 -38.17
C ARG A 254 26.57 -14.28 -37.94
N ARG A 255 27.14 -13.17 -37.47
CA ARG A 255 28.55 -13.06 -37.16
C ARG A 255 28.95 -13.91 -35.93
N ILE A 256 28.07 -13.96 -34.92
CA ILE A 256 28.23 -14.81 -33.72
C ILE A 256 28.20 -16.28 -34.12
N LEU A 257 27.31 -16.69 -35.02
CA LEU A 257 27.18 -18.05 -35.52
C LEU A 257 28.37 -18.52 -36.38
N SER A 258 29.03 -17.59 -37.05
CA SER A 258 30.26 -17.88 -37.81
C SER A 258 31.52 -17.99 -36.91
N ALA A 259 31.42 -17.57 -35.66
CA ALA A 259 32.50 -17.67 -34.68
C ALA A 259 32.33 -18.92 -33.81
N PRO A 260 33.39 -19.50 -33.23
CA PRO A 260 33.29 -20.64 -32.32
C PRO A 260 32.76 -20.19 -30.93
N VAL A 261 31.57 -19.62 -30.90
CA VAL A 261 30.90 -19.11 -29.69
C VAL A 261 29.73 -20.03 -29.27
N ASN A 262 29.74 -20.41 -28.03
CA ASN A 262 28.62 -21.18 -27.47
C ASN A 262 27.43 -20.23 -27.19
N PRO A 263 26.18 -20.54 -27.63
CA PRO A 263 25.01 -19.72 -27.35
C PRO A 263 24.79 -19.40 -25.86
N TRP A 264 25.20 -20.31 -24.99
CA TRP A 264 25.13 -20.07 -23.56
C TRP A 264 26.04 -18.93 -23.07
N ASN A 265 27.17 -18.67 -23.76
CA ASN A 265 28.05 -17.56 -23.41
C ASN A 265 27.40 -16.20 -23.69
N ILE A 266 26.51 -16.14 -24.69
CA ILE A 266 25.73 -14.95 -25.01
C ILE A 266 24.75 -14.68 -23.88
N LEU A 267 23.95 -15.71 -23.52
CA LEU A 267 22.95 -15.57 -22.48
C LEU A 267 23.56 -15.24 -21.12
N ILE A 268 24.63 -15.95 -20.71
CA ILE A 268 25.33 -15.71 -19.47
C ILE A 268 25.91 -14.28 -19.45
N GLY A 269 26.49 -13.84 -20.58
CA GLY A 269 27.02 -12.46 -20.71
C GLY A 269 25.92 -11.41 -20.55
N LYS A 270 24.78 -11.58 -21.21
CA LYS A 270 23.62 -10.68 -21.07
C LYS A 270 23.04 -10.70 -19.66
N THR A 271 22.92 -11.87 -19.03
CA THR A 271 22.47 -11.98 -17.64
C THR A 271 23.41 -11.26 -16.68
N LEU A 272 24.73 -11.37 -16.87
CA LEU A 272 25.72 -10.65 -16.06
C LEU A 272 25.66 -9.13 -16.30
N GLY A 273 25.49 -8.71 -17.56
CA GLY A 273 25.23 -7.30 -17.92
C GLY A 273 24.02 -6.78 -17.15
N GLY A 274 22.89 -7.50 -17.20
CA GLY A 274 21.68 -7.17 -16.50
C GLY A 274 21.80 -7.07 -14.99
N PHE A 275 22.50 -7.97 -14.34
CA PHE A 275 22.79 -7.85 -12.91
C PHE A 275 23.53 -6.57 -12.56
N ILE A 276 24.45 -6.14 -13.41
CA ILE A 276 25.16 -4.87 -13.22
C ILE A 276 24.21 -3.69 -13.44
N GLU A 277 23.39 -3.72 -14.49
CA GLU A 277 22.38 -2.70 -14.79
C GLU A 277 21.39 -2.54 -13.65
N THR A 278 20.80 -3.66 -13.18
CA THR A 278 19.88 -3.70 -12.05
C THR A 278 20.56 -3.20 -10.77
N GLY A 279 21.78 -3.64 -10.52
CA GLY A 279 22.57 -3.19 -9.36
C GLY A 279 22.81 -1.68 -9.36
N ILE A 280 23.19 -1.10 -10.51
CA ILE A 280 23.36 0.35 -10.67
C ILE A 280 22.03 1.07 -10.46
N SER A 281 20.97 0.58 -11.06
CA SER A 281 19.63 1.18 -10.94
C SER A 281 19.12 1.16 -9.50
N ILE A 282 19.27 0.04 -8.80
CA ILE A 282 18.95 -0.11 -7.37
C ILE A 282 19.74 0.90 -6.54
N LEU A 283 21.04 1.01 -6.80
CA LEU A 283 21.88 1.95 -6.07
C LEU A 283 21.42 3.40 -6.27
N ILE A 284 21.12 3.80 -7.50
CA ILE A 284 20.58 5.13 -7.82
C ILE A 284 19.26 5.36 -7.07
N THR A 285 18.34 4.40 -7.08
CA THR A 285 17.05 4.51 -6.41
C THR A 285 17.20 4.63 -4.90
N ILE A 286 18.10 3.88 -4.28
CA ILE A 286 18.40 3.98 -2.84
C ILE A 286 18.99 5.35 -2.53
N ILE A 287 19.96 5.84 -3.33
CA ILE A 287 20.56 7.17 -3.15
C ILE A 287 19.49 8.26 -3.24
N VAL A 288 18.65 8.23 -4.28
CA VAL A 288 17.55 9.19 -4.44
C VAL A 288 16.55 9.06 -3.30
N GLY A 289 16.18 7.84 -2.91
CA GLY A 289 15.29 7.58 -1.78
C GLY A 289 15.79 8.21 -0.49
N ILE A 290 17.06 8.02 -0.15
CA ILE A 290 17.66 8.54 1.08
C ILE A 290 17.88 10.06 1.01
N PHE A 291 18.55 10.56 -0.03
CA PHE A 291 19.02 11.95 -0.07
C PHE A 291 17.98 12.95 -0.59
N VAL A 292 17.04 12.52 -1.46
CA VAL A 292 16.00 13.41 -2.01
C VAL A 292 14.70 13.29 -1.23
N PHE A 293 14.27 12.06 -0.91
CA PHE A 293 12.98 11.82 -0.26
C PHE A 293 13.09 11.59 1.26
N GLY A 294 14.30 11.45 1.82
CA GLY A 294 14.52 11.25 3.25
C GLY A 294 14.15 9.83 3.72
N ALA A 295 14.31 8.82 2.87
CA ALA A 295 14.03 7.43 3.22
C ALA A 295 14.94 6.94 4.35
N LYS A 296 14.33 6.31 5.36
CA LYS A 296 15.08 5.56 6.37
C LYS A 296 15.05 4.08 6.00
N ILE A 297 16.19 3.56 5.55
CA ILE A 297 16.37 2.16 5.21
C ILE A 297 17.30 1.55 6.24
N VAL A 298 16.79 0.55 6.98
CA VAL A 298 17.60 -0.16 7.97
C VAL A 298 18.18 -1.40 7.33
N TRP A 299 19.48 -1.38 7.08
CA TRP A 299 20.23 -2.53 6.61
C TRP A 299 21.44 -2.78 7.49
N ASN A 300 21.52 -3.99 8.03
CA ASN A 300 22.62 -4.40 8.91
C ASN A 300 23.42 -5.53 8.25
N PRO A 301 24.63 -5.28 7.78
CA PRO A 301 25.47 -6.30 7.12
C PRO A 301 25.89 -7.44 8.05
N PHE A 302 25.78 -7.27 9.36
CA PHE A 302 26.08 -8.32 10.35
C PHE A 302 24.88 -9.20 10.68
N ASN A 303 23.68 -8.87 10.18
CA ASN A 303 22.50 -9.72 10.34
C ASN A 303 22.44 -10.71 9.15
N PRO A 304 22.53 -12.04 9.43
CA PRO A 304 22.46 -13.05 8.37
C PRO A 304 21.21 -12.99 7.51
N ALA A 305 20.06 -12.60 8.09
CA ALA A 305 18.82 -12.44 7.34
C ALA A 305 18.94 -11.32 6.29
N HIS A 306 19.60 -10.20 6.64
CA HIS A 306 19.84 -9.10 5.69
C HIS A 306 20.84 -9.46 4.58
N LEU A 307 21.82 -10.33 4.87
CA LEU A 307 22.74 -10.84 3.84
C LEU A 307 22.04 -11.71 2.80
N LEU A 308 20.96 -12.42 3.20
CA LEU A 308 20.15 -13.20 2.27
C LEU A 308 19.43 -12.34 1.21
N LEU A 309 19.28 -11.04 1.41
CA LEU A 309 18.63 -10.16 0.42
C LEU A 309 19.37 -10.21 -0.92
N ILE A 310 20.71 -10.21 -0.93
CA ILE A 310 21.49 -10.20 -2.16
C ILE A 310 21.20 -11.44 -3.03
N PRO A 311 21.37 -12.69 -2.54
CA PRO A 311 21.06 -13.88 -3.34
C PRO A 311 19.57 -13.98 -3.68
N LEU A 312 18.65 -13.47 -2.85
CA LEU A 312 17.24 -13.43 -3.17
C LEU A 312 16.92 -12.49 -4.34
N LEU A 313 17.52 -11.31 -4.37
CA LEU A 313 17.33 -10.36 -5.48
C LEU A 313 17.87 -10.96 -6.79
N ILE A 314 19.05 -11.60 -6.75
CA ILE A 314 19.63 -12.32 -7.90
C ILE A 314 18.68 -13.43 -8.37
N LEU A 315 18.12 -14.20 -7.45
CA LEU A 315 17.17 -15.28 -7.77
C LEU A 315 15.88 -14.73 -8.40
N GLY A 316 15.39 -13.60 -7.90
CA GLY A 316 14.24 -12.88 -8.47
C GLY A 316 14.49 -12.41 -9.89
N GLU A 317 15.66 -11.86 -10.15
CA GLU A 317 16.02 -11.40 -11.48
C GLU A 317 16.20 -12.58 -12.45
N LEU A 318 16.79 -13.69 -12.02
CA LEU A 318 16.82 -14.92 -12.83
C LEU A 318 15.43 -15.40 -13.21
N SER A 319 14.47 -15.39 -12.29
CA SER A 319 13.11 -15.82 -12.60
C SER A 319 12.41 -14.87 -13.59
N THR A 320 12.60 -13.56 -13.46
CA THR A 320 12.03 -12.58 -14.41
C THR A 320 12.71 -12.65 -15.78
N ILE A 321 14.03 -12.89 -15.85
CA ILE A 321 14.73 -13.23 -17.09
C ILE A 321 14.13 -14.48 -17.72
N GLY A 322 13.82 -15.50 -16.94
CA GLY A 322 13.15 -16.72 -17.39
C GLY A 322 11.81 -16.43 -18.09
N ILE A 323 10.98 -15.57 -17.51
CA ILE A 323 9.72 -15.13 -18.13
C ILE A 323 10.02 -14.36 -19.43
N GLY A 324 10.99 -13.47 -19.44
CA GLY A 324 11.42 -12.74 -20.63
C GLY A 324 11.88 -13.67 -21.74
N LEU A 325 12.64 -14.72 -21.44
CA LEU A 325 13.08 -15.72 -22.43
C LEU A 325 11.89 -16.48 -23.07
N ILE A 326 10.80 -16.70 -22.34
CA ILE A 326 9.56 -17.26 -22.90
C ILE A 326 8.96 -16.25 -23.91
N ILE A 327 8.93 -14.96 -23.56
CA ILE A 327 8.43 -13.90 -24.46
C ILE A 327 9.22 -13.85 -25.75
N SER A 328 10.54 -14.06 -25.70
CA SER A 328 11.43 -14.00 -26.87
C SER A 328 11.07 -14.94 -28.02
N ILE A 329 10.34 -16.03 -27.73
CA ILE A 329 9.85 -16.98 -28.77
C ILE A 329 8.79 -16.35 -29.66
N PHE A 330 7.94 -15.51 -29.07
CA PHE A 330 6.79 -14.91 -29.76
C PHE A 330 7.15 -13.59 -30.45
N ALA A 331 8.24 -12.97 -30.05
CA ALA A 331 8.66 -11.67 -30.56
C ALA A 331 9.34 -11.80 -31.94
N LYS A 332 8.91 -10.98 -32.90
CA LYS A 332 9.50 -10.90 -34.23
C LYS A 332 10.52 -9.76 -34.37
N SER A 333 10.44 -8.76 -33.51
CA SER A 333 11.31 -7.57 -33.52
C SER A 333 11.63 -7.15 -32.09
N ALA A 334 12.73 -6.40 -31.90
CA ALA A 334 13.14 -5.88 -30.60
C ALA A 334 12.03 -4.96 -30.01
N ARG A 335 11.45 -4.09 -30.83
CA ARG A 335 10.31 -3.24 -30.41
C ARG A 335 9.09 -4.07 -30.01
N GLY A 336 8.78 -5.15 -30.76
CA GLY A 336 7.71 -6.07 -30.40
C GLY A 336 7.98 -6.82 -29.09
N ALA A 337 9.22 -7.26 -28.88
CA ALA A 337 9.65 -7.91 -27.64
C ALA A 337 9.49 -6.99 -26.43
N SER A 338 9.97 -5.75 -26.52
CA SER A 338 9.84 -4.73 -25.49
C SER A 338 8.37 -4.39 -25.19
N GLY A 339 7.53 -4.28 -26.25
CA GLY A 339 6.10 -4.04 -26.10
C GLY A 339 5.38 -5.16 -25.34
N ILE A 340 5.66 -6.43 -25.68
CA ILE A 340 5.08 -7.59 -24.99
C ILE A 340 5.59 -7.63 -23.53
N ALA A 341 6.89 -7.42 -23.32
CA ALA A 341 7.49 -7.40 -21.98
C ALA A 341 6.84 -6.32 -21.09
N SER A 342 6.67 -5.10 -21.61
CA SER A 342 5.99 -4.01 -20.90
C SER A 342 4.52 -4.34 -20.60
N ALA A 343 3.79 -4.91 -21.56
CA ALA A 343 2.39 -5.30 -21.39
C ALA A 343 2.21 -6.38 -20.29
N ILE A 344 3.18 -7.29 -20.16
CA ILE A 344 3.19 -8.33 -19.12
C ILE A 344 3.69 -7.78 -17.79
N ALA A 345 4.64 -6.84 -17.81
CA ALA A 345 5.19 -6.23 -16.58
C ALA A 345 4.10 -5.54 -15.74
N TRP A 346 3.16 -4.83 -16.36
CA TRP A 346 2.11 -4.12 -15.66
C TRP A 346 1.21 -5.02 -14.79
N PRO A 347 0.57 -6.09 -15.31
CA PRO A 347 -0.19 -7.02 -14.49
C PRO A 347 0.68 -7.71 -13.41
N LEU A 348 1.90 -8.12 -13.77
CA LEU A 348 2.82 -8.74 -12.80
C LEU A 348 3.17 -7.79 -11.66
N MET A 349 3.41 -6.51 -11.94
CA MET A 349 3.70 -5.49 -10.92
C MET A 349 2.54 -5.35 -9.92
N MET A 350 1.29 -5.43 -10.39
CA MET A 350 0.11 -5.40 -9.51
C MET A 350 -0.02 -6.70 -8.71
N LEU A 351 0.16 -7.85 -9.34
CA LEU A 351 -0.02 -9.16 -8.72
C LEU A 351 1.09 -9.53 -7.72
N THR A 352 2.30 -9.02 -7.90
CA THR A 352 3.44 -9.38 -7.05
C THR A 352 3.45 -8.70 -5.69
N GLY A 353 2.51 -7.80 -5.40
CA GLY A 353 2.47 -7.08 -4.14
C GLY A 353 3.53 -5.98 -4.01
N ILE A 354 4.17 -5.58 -5.14
CA ILE A 354 5.11 -4.46 -5.20
C ILE A 354 4.36 -3.16 -4.97
N VAL A 355 3.29 -2.94 -5.74
CA VAL A 355 2.52 -1.70 -5.76
C VAL A 355 1.25 -1.84 -4.91
N LEU A 356 0.49 -2.90 -5.14
CA LEU A 356 -0.75 -3.18 -4.40
C LEU A 356 -0.51 -4.25 -3.35
N PRO A 357 -0.95 -4.04 -2.10
CA PRO A 357 -1.02 -5.11 -1.11
C PRO A 357 -1.87 -6.28 -1.62
N LYS A 358 -1.41 -7.52 -1.45
CA LYS A 358 -2.08 -8.73 -1.96
C LYS A 358 -3.52 -8.88 -1.47
N TRP A 359 -3.80 -8.49 -0.23
CA TRP A 359 -5.15 -8.56 0.38
C TRP A 359 -6.18 -7.62 -0.28
N LEU A 360 -5.75 -6.68 -1.16
CA LEU A 360 -6.63 -5.85 -1.99
C LEU A 360 -6.99 -6.54 -3.31
N LEU A 361 -6.34 -7.65 -3.65
CA LEU A 361 -6.63 -8.39 -4.87
C LEU A 361 -7.90 -9.23 -4.70
N PRO A 362 -8.68 -9.45 -5.78
CA PRO A 362 -9.72 -10.46 -5.78
C PRO A 362 -9.16 -11.85 -5.41
N PRO A 363 -9.93 -12.74 -4.76
CA PRO A 363 -9.43 -14.01 -4.22
C PRO A 363 -8.66 -14.87 -5.22
N GLU A 364 -9.09 -14.90 -6.48
CA GLU A 364 -8.45 -15.67 -7.56
C GLU A 364 -7.04 -15.14 -7.87
N PHE A 365 -6.89 -13.81 -7.89
CA PHE A 365 -5.61 -13.15 -8.12
C PHE A 365 -4.72 -13.17 -6.88
N GLU A 366 -5.30 -13.16 -5.69
CA GLU A 366 -4.56 -13.30 -4.45
C GLU A 366 -3.86 -14.67 -4.40
N ILE A 367 -4.57 -15.76 -4.71
CA ILE A 367 -3.98 -17.10 -4.79
C ILE A 367 -2.84 -17.12 -5.81
N LEU A 368 -3.07 -16.58 -7.02
CA LEU A 368 -2.04 -16.50 -8.06
C LEU A 368 -0.81 -15.72 -7.57
N SER A 369 -1.01 -14.65 -6.81
CA SER A 369 0.06 -13.82 -6.28
C SER A 369 1.03 -14.59 -5.37
N TYR A 370 0.55 -15.55 -4.60
CA TYR A 370 1.40 -16.38 -3.73
C TYR A 370 2.24 -17.40 -4.50
N ILE A 371 1.84 -17.76 -5.72
CA ILE A 371 2.55 -18.73 -6.56
C ILE A 371 3.66 -18.06 -7.38
N LEU A 372 3.50 -16.77 -7.69
CA LEU A 372 4.45 -16.02 -8.52
C LEU A 372 5.83 -15.94 -7.85
N PRO A 373 6.92 -16.37 -8.53
CA PRO A 373 8.26 -16.41 -7.93
C PRO A 373 8.75 -15.07 -7.40
N LEU A 374 8.63 -14.00 -8.19
CA LEU A 374 9.02 -12.65 -7.76
C LEU A 374 8.23 -12.17 -6.54
N SER A 375 6.94 -12.51 -6.47
CA SER A 375 6.08 -12.18 -5.35
C SER A 375 6.58 -12.78 -4.03
N GLN A 376 7.06 -14.02 -4.06
CA GLN A 376 7.63 -14.69 -2.88
C GLN A 376 8.89 -13.99 -2.39
N ILE A 377 9.75 -13.54 -3.32
CA ILE A 377 10.97 -12.79 -2.99
C ILE A 377 10.65 -11.45 -2.34
N ILE A 378 9.65 -10.75 -2.86
CA ILE A 378 9.20 -9.47 -2.30
C ILE A 378 8.63 -9.66 -0.90
N ASP A 379 7.85 -10.72 -0.66
CA ASP A 379 7.32 -11.02 0.67
C ASP A 379 8.43 -11.30 1.68
N ILE A 380 9.43 -12.08 1.29
CA ILE A 380 10.58 -12.35 2.16
C ILE A 380 11.38 -11.08 2.41
N THR A 381 11.62 -10.28 1.38
CA THR A 381 12.31 -9.00 1.53
C THR A 381 11.57 -8.10 2.52
N LYS A 382 10.25 -8.03 2.42
CA LYS A 382 9.40 -7.31 3.37
C LYS A 382 9.50 -7.90 4.78
N ASN A 383 9.46 -9.21 4.91
CA ASN A 383 9.59 -9.88 6.20
C ASN A 383 10.93 -9.58 6.88
N ILE A 384 12.03 -9.54 6.12
CA ILE A 384 13.36 -9.22 6.64
C ILE A 384 13.46 -7.74 7.02
N VAL A 385 13.15 -6.85 6.10
CA VAL A 385 13.44 -5.41 6.26
C VAL A 385 12.40 -4.70 7.12
N VAL A 386 11.10 -5.05 6.94
CA VAL A 386 10.01 -4.33 7.63
C VAL A 386 9.62 -5.01 8.94
N TRP A 387 9.47 -6.33 8.91
CA TRP A 387 9.04 -7.07 10.10
C TRP A 387 10.22 -7.52 10.96
N ASN A 388 11.47 -7.24 10.51
CA ASN A 388 12.71 -7.64 11.19
C ASN A 388 12.72 -9.12 11.61
N LYS A 389 12.13 -9.99 10.77
CA LYS A 389 12.07 -11.43 11.06
C LYS A 389 13.45 -12.06 10.89
N GLY A 390 13.80 -12.97 11.77
CA GLY A 390 15.01 -13.74 11.71
C GLY A 390 14.98 -14.87 10.66
N LEU A 391 16.09 -15.59 10.53
CA LEU A 391 16.26 -16.72 9.60
C LEU A 391 15.25 -17.86 9.85
N ASP A 392 14.88 -18.09 11.06
CA ASP A 392 13.91 -19.10 11.51
C ASP A 392 12.52 -18.94 10.88
N ALA A 393 12.12 -17.68 10.60
CA ALA A 393 10.85 -17.41 9.91
C ALA A 393 10.95 -17.52 8.38
N ILE A 394 12.15 -17.53 7.81
CA ILE A 394 12.42 -17.51 6.37
C ILE A 394 12.76 -18.91 5.86
N LEU A 395 13.55 -19.67 6.62
CA LEU A 395 14.03 -21.00 6.25
C LEU A 395 12.93 -21.99 5.83
N PRO A 396 11.74 -22.04 6.46
CA PRO A 396 10.69 -22.96 6.07
C PRO A 396 10.14 -22.73 4.65
N VAL A 397 10.10 -21.47 4.18
CA VAL A 397 9.59 -21.10 2.85
C VAL A 397 10.68 -21.05 1.79
N PHE A 398 11.96 -21.10 2.20
CA PHE A 398 13.11 -20.99 1.32
C PHE A 398 13.20 -22.09 0.26
N PRO A 399 12.94 -23.39 0.55
CA PRO A 399 12.95 -24.42 -0.48
C PRO A 399 11.91 -24.20 -1.57
N GLN A 400 10.68 -23.84 -1.22
CA GLN A 400 9.63 -23.53 -2.19
C GLN A 400 10.03 -22.36 -3.07
N LEU A 401 10.59 -21.31 -2.50
CA LEU A 401 11.06 -20.13 -3.20
C LEU A 401 12.15 -20.47 -4.22
N ILE A 402 13.16 -21.26 -3.82
CA ILE A 402 14.23 -21.70 -4.72
C ILE A 402 13.64 -22.52 -5.88
N ILE A 403 12.80 -23.50 -5.56
CA ILE A 403 12.21 -24.40 -6.57
C ILE A 403 11.39 -23.60 -7.58
N SER A 404 10.49 -22.70 -7.14
CA SER A 404 9.63 -21.93 -8.02
C SER A 404 10.43 -21.01 -8.95
N ASN A 405 11.41 -20.26 -8.41
CA ASN A 405 12.22 -19.33 -9.19
C ASN A 405 13.13 -20.06 -10.19
N ILE A 406 13.81 -21.14 -9.77
CA ILE A 406 14.68 -21.94 -10.64
C ILE A 406 13.85 -22.63 -11.72
N THR A 407 12.66 -23.15 -11.40
CA THR A 407 11.78 -23.81 -12.38
C THR A 407 11.42 -22.87 -13.52
N ILE A 408 10.98 -21.64 -13.22
CA ILE A 408 10.65 -20.63 -14.23
C ILE A 408 11.87 -20.30 -15.08
N TYR A 409 13.05 -20.13 -14.45
CA TYR A 409 14.28 -19.87 -15.18
C TYR A 409 14.66 -21.03 -16.11
N ILE A 410 14.57 -22.29 -15.65
CA ILE A 410 14.82 -23.48 -16.48
C ILE A 410 13.86 -23.55 -17.67
N ILE A 411 12.57 -23.30 -17.46
CA ILE A 411 11.59 -23.22 -18.55
C ILE A 411 12.03 -22.16 -19.56
N GLY A 412 12.43 -20.97 -19.11
CA GLY A 412 12.97 -19.93 -19.96
C GLY A 412 14.20 -20.37 -20.76
N LEU A 413 15.14 -21.09 -20.14
CA LEU A 413 16.33 -21.64 -20.81
C LEU A 413 15.98 -22.66 -21.91
N ILE A 414 14.98 -23.52 -21.67
CA ILE A 414 14.48 -24.47 -22.67
C ILE A 414 13.90 -23.69 -23.86
N CYS A 415 13.10 -22.67 -23.56
CA CYS A 415 12.54 -21.77 -24.58
C CYS A 415 13.61 -21.05 -25.39
N TYR A 416 14.64 -20.52 -24.73
CA TYR A 416 15.80 -19.91 -25.39
C TYR A 416 16.52 -20.86 -26.33
N LYS A 417 16.81 -22.09 -25.89
CA LYS A 417 17.45 -23.12 -26.73
C LYS A 417 16.62 -23.44 -27.96
N THR A 418 15.30 -23.51 -27.81
CA THR A 418 14.36 -23.79 -28.90
C THR A 418 14.32 -22.64 -29.91
N ALA A 419 14.22 -21.39 -29.41
CA ALA A 419 14.25 -20.19 -30.25
C ALA A 419 15.56 -20.06 -31.01
N TYR A 420 16.71 -20.30 -30.35
CA TYR A 420 18.02 -20.29 -30.98
C TYR A 420 18.14 -21.32 -32.11
N LYS A 421 17.69 -22.59 -31.91
CA LYS A 421 17.67 -23.63 -32.96
C LYS A 421 16.82 -23.21 -34.14
N LYS A 422 15.63 -22.65 -33.93
CA LYS A 422 14.74 -22.19 -34.99
C LYS A 422 15.39 -21.08 -35.82
N MET A 423 16.14 -20.16 -35.17
CA MET A 423 16.84 -19.10 -35.87
C MET A 423 18.04 -19.55 -36.71
N LEU A 424 18.62 -20.72 -36.38
CA LEU A 424 19.68 -21.35 -37.19
C LEU A 424 19.13 -21.95 -38.52
N LEU A 425 17.85 -22.30 -38.56
CA LEU A 425 17.21 -22.95 -39.69
C LEU A 425 16.53 -21.96 -40.64
N THR A 426 16.38 -20.70 -40.24
CA THR A 426 15.87 -19.58 -41.04
C THR A 426 16.98 -18.61 -41.44
#